data_df66ac58ca77338bbf6164fe8b9aab45
#
_entry.id   df66ac58ca77338bbf6164fe8b9aab45
#
_cell.length_a   1.000
_cell.length_b   1.000
_cell.length_c   1.000
_cell.angle_alpha   90.00
_cell.angle_beta   90.00
_cell.angle_gamma   90.00
#
_symmetry.space_group_name_H-M   'P 1'
#
loop_
_entity.id
_entity.type
_entity.pdbx_description
1 polymer ?
#
loop_
_entity_poly.entity_id
_entity_poly.type
_entity_poly.pdbx_seq_one_letter_code
_entity_poly.pdbx_strand_id
1 'polypeptide(L)'
;PSTARGSACGAVVAYALYLSHVCPLEYDLLFERFLDPNRTEPPDIDIDFCQERRELVIQYVKQKYGVESVAQIGTFGTLAAKAALKDVGRVLDIPLDRVNHMCKLVPMQGAIAKSLTDALNESPDFRREYDGDPTIRQWVDIALKLEGTNRNVGTHAAGVVIADGPITNYVPVQRVVRKQDDQEGGRTGDALMTTQWEMGILEKVGMLKMDFLGLRNLTVLDETVKLVKRTRGEDIDPLKFPLDDRATYQLLQRGDAHGFFQLESEGIRKLLKQMKPDNIRDLIAVLALYRPGPLKGGMVDSYVNRKHGRETWDYPHPVLKEVLDETYGVMCIHEDARVGMADGSEKPIREVKAGDRVHALDIGARRIEAKPVEGCGPTRREDGFRVTLENGFSVVLTAD
;
A
#
# COMPACT_ATOMS: atom_id res chain seq x y z
N PRO A 1 -21.60 3.04 8.60
CA PRO A 1 -20.46 3.94 8.47
C PRO A 1 -19.60 3.59 7.27
N SER A 2 -19.07 4.58 6.62
CA SER A 2 -18.15 4.46 5.50
C SER A 2 -17.12 5.60 5.56
N THR A 3 -15.97 5.38 4.98
CA THR A 3 -14.93 6.40 4.80
C THR A 3 -14.15 6.11 3.55
N ALA A 4 -13.77 7.13 2.80
CA ALA A 4 -12.93 6.97 1.64
C ALA A 4 -11.45 7.14 2.01
N ARG A 5 -10.60 6.41 1.29
CA ARG A 5 -9.13 6.45 1.32
C ARG A 5 -8.58 6.63 -0.10
N GLY A 6 -7.28 6.73 -0.22
CA GLY A 6 -6.61 6.93 -1.50
C GLY A 6 -6.34 8.41 -1.80
N SER A 7 -5.60 8.66 -2.87
CA SER A 7 -5.08 10.00 -3.17
C SER A 7 -6.17 11.02 -3.44
N ALA A 8 -7.25 10.65 -4.12
CA ALA A 8 -8.34 11.56 -4.47
C ALA A 8 -9.14 12.06 -3.26
N CYS A 9 -9.08 11.37 -2.12
CA CYS A 9 -9.84 11.75 -0.92
C CYS A 9 -9.33 13.02 -0.25
N GLY A 10 -8.14 13.49 -0.61
CA GLY A 10 -7.61 14.79 -0.21
C GLY A 10 -8.10 15.97 -1.04
N ALA A 11 -8.89 15.74 -2.07
CA ALA A 11 -9.45 16.82 -2.88
C ALA A 11 -10.69 17.48 -2.22
N VAL A 12 -10.82 18.79 -2.37
CA VAL A 12 -11.99 19.55 -1.87
C VAL A 12 -13.30 19.00 -2.41
N VAL A 13 -13.30 18.56 -3.66
CA VAL A 13 -14.48 17.96 -4.32
C VAL A 13 -14.93 16.68 -3.61
N ALA A 14 -13.99 15.81 -3.20
CA ALA A 14 -14.32 14.59 -2.47
C ALA A 14 -14.89 14.91 -1.06
N TYR A 15 -14.34 15.92 -0.40
CA TYR A 15 -14.85 16.42 0.87
C TYR A 15 -16.27 17.03 0.72
N ALA A 16 -16.49 17.89 -0.27
CA ALA A 16 -17.78 18.52 -0.52
C ALA A 16 -18.89 17.51 -0.91
N LEU A 17 -18.52 16.40 -1.54
CA LEU A 17 -19.43 15.30 -1.87
C LEU A 17 -19.59 14.26 -0.74
N TYR A 18 -19.00 14.50 0.43
CA TYR A 18 -19.01 13.57 1.58
C TYR A 18 -18.40 12.20 1.29
N LEU A 19 -17.53 12.10 0.29
CA LEU A 19 -16.72 10.91 0.03
C LEU A 19 -15.56 10.80 1.03
N SER A 20 -15.00 11.95 1.42
CA SER A 20 -13.97 12.07 2.46
C SER A 20 -14.52 12.90 3.63
N HIS A 21 -14.09 12.55 4.85
CA HIS A 21 -14.41 13.31 6.07
C HIS A 21 -13.23 14.19 6.53
N VAL A 22 -12.15 14.23 5.75
CA VAL A 22 -10.97 15.07 6.03
C VAL A 22 -11.05 16.34 5.19
N CYS A 23 -11.08 17.49 5.86
CA CYS A 23 -11.04 18.78 5.18
C CYS A 23 -9.63 19.06 4.65
N PRO A 24 -9.40 19.13 3.34
CA PRO A 24 -8.05 19.35 2.81
C PRO A 24 -7.51 20.75 3.12
N LEU A 25 -8.35 21.71 3.40
CA LEU A 25 -7.94 23.08 3.79
C LEU A 25 -7.46 23.14 5.25
N GLU A 26 -8.06 22.34 6.13
CA GLU A 26 -7.67 22.25 7.55
C GLU A 26 -6.30 21.59 7.73
N TYR A 27 -5.99 20.60 6.86
CA TYR A 27 -4.73 19.84 6.91
C TYR A 27 -3.71 20.30 5.85
N ASP A 28 -3.96 21.40 5.17
CA ASP A 28 -3.07 21.99 4.14
C ASP A 28 -2.60 20.98 3.10
N LEU A 29 -3.56 20.17 2.60
CA LEU A 29 -3.26 19.12 1.62
C LEU A 29 -3.10 19.73 0.23
N LEU A 30 -1.99 19.43 -0.43
CA LEU A 30 -1.66 19.91 -1.75
C LEU A 30 -2.52 19.23 -2.82
N PHE A 31 -3.23 20.03 -3.63
CA PHE A 31 -4.08 19.53 -4.70
C PHE A 31 -3.28 18.76 -5.76
N GLU A 32 -2.09 19.23 -6.10
CA GLU A 32 -1.18 18.64 -7.08
C GLU A 32 -0.73 17.23 -6.66
N ARG A 33 -0.77 16.91 -5.38
CA ARG A 33 -0.47 15.56 -4.89
C ARG A 33 -1.51 14.53 -5.35
N PHE A 34 -2.73 14.96 -5.63
CA PHE A 34 -3.87 14.12 -5.95
C PHE A 34 -4.22 14.12 -7.43
N LEU A 35 -4.06 15.26 -8.11
CA LEU A 35 -4.37 15.47 -9.52
C LEU A 35 -3.20 16.19 -10.20
N ASP A 36 -2.18 15.46 -10.60
CA ASP A 36 -1.08 15.95 -11.41
C ASP A 36 -1.49 15.87 -12.90
N PRO A 37 -1.41 16.97 -13.67
CA PRO A 37 -1.69 16.97 -15.11
C PRO A 37 -0.83 15.99 -15.92
N ASN A 38 0.34 15.64 -15.43
CA ASN A 38 1.26 14.70 -16.09
C ASN A 38 0.97 13.24 -15.71
N ARG A 39 0.07 13.00 -14.76
CA ARG A 39 -0.31 11.65 -14.34
C ARG A 39 -1.30 11.06 -15.35
N THR A 40 -0.91 9.95 -15.97
CA THR A 40 -1.76 9.23 -16.93
C THR A 40 -2.73 8.26 -16.25
N GLU A 41 -2.46 7.86 -15.01
CA GLU A 41 -3.30 6.94 -14.25
C GLU A 41 -4.40 7.69 -13.48
N PRO A 42 -5.64 7.15 -13.43
CA PRO A 42 -6.71 7.72 -12.62
C PRO A 42 -6.31 7.79 -11.14
N PRO A 43 -6.84 8.75 -10.37
CA PRO A 43 -6.64 8.79 -8.93
C PRO A 43 -7.29 7.58 -8.26
N ASP A 44 -6.63 7.04 -7.24
CA ASP A 44 -7.10 5.89 -6.46
C ASP A 44 -8.14 6.31 -5.43
N ILE A 45 -9.30 5.63 -5.44
CA ILE A 45 -10.40 5.86 -4.50
C ILE A 45 -10.84 4.53 -3.90
N ASP A 46 -10.38 4.26 -2.69
CA ASP A 46 -10.85 3.16 -1.87
C ASP A 46 -11.99 3.62 -0.97
N ILE A 47 -13.06 2.85 -0.87
CA ILE A 47 -14.16 3.16 0.03
C ILE A 47 -14.32 2.04 1.04
N ASP A 48 -14.06 2.35 2.31
CA ASP A 48 -14.23 1.42 3.41
C ASP A 48 -15.69 1.43 3.89
N PHE A 49 -16.29 0.26 3.98
CA PHE A 49 -17.63 0.04 4.50
C PHE A 49 -17.60 -0.88 5.73
N CYS A 50 -18.64 -0.78 6.56
CA CYS A 50 -18.93 -1.81 7.55
C CYS A 50 -18.96 -3.18 6.87
N GLN A 51 -18.17 -4.14 7.38
CA GLN A 51 -18.00 -5.45 6.75
C GLN A 51 -19.32 -6.20 6.57
N GLU A 52 -20.21 -6.15 7.56
CA GLU A 52 -21.49 -6.85 7.51
C GLU A 52 -22.49 -6.23 6.52
N ARG A 53 -22.39 -4.93 6.27
CA ARG A 53 -23.32 -4.20 5.39
C ARG A 53 -22.75 -3.90 4.00
N ARG A 54 -21.52 -4.30 3.72
CA ARG A 54 -20.89 -4.11 2.42
C ARG A 54 -21.71 -4.71 1.26
N GLU A 55 -22.29 -5.89 1.48
CA GLU A 55 -23.10 -6.57 0.45
C GLU A 55 -24.33 -5.75 0.06
N LEU A 56 -24.95 -5.03 1.00
CA LEU A 56 -26.09 -4.14 0.72
C LEU A 56 -25.70 -3.00 -0.23
N VAL A 57 -24.46 -2.51 -0.10
CA VAL A 57 -23.94 -1.47 -1.02
C VAL A 57 -23.75 -2.03 -2.42
N ILE A 58 -23.22 -3.24 -2.55
CA ILE A 58 -23.07 -3.90 -3.86
C ILE A 58 -24.44 -4.17 -4.50
N GLN A 59 -25.43 -4.57 -3.72
CA GLN A 59 -26.81 -4.75 -4.20
C GLN A 59 -27.41 -3.42 -4.66
N TYR A 60 -27.21 -2.35 -3.91
CA TYR A 60 -27.64 -1.01 -4.32
C TYR A 60 -27.01 -0.58 -5.65
N VAL A 61 -25.70 -0.81 -5.83
CA VAL A 61 -24.99 -0.48 -7.07
C VAL A 61 -25.55 -1.28 -8.24
N LYS A 62 -25.83 -2.58 -8.06
CA LYS A 62 -26.48 -3.43 -9.06
C LYS A 62 -27.88 -2.95 -9.43
N GLN A 63 -28.67 -2.52 -8.43
CA GLN A 63 -30.01 -1.96 -8.66
C GLN A 63 -29.96 -0.64 -9.42
N LYS A 64 -28.99 0.22 -9.09
CA LYS A 64 -28.86 1.56 -9.67
C LYS A 64 -28.34 1.53 -11.12
N TYR A 65 -27.33 0.71 -11.41
CA TYR A 65 -26.64 0.69 -12.71
C TYR A 65 -27.05 -0.49 -13.60
N GLY A 66 -27.79 -1.44 -13.08
CA GLY A 66 -28.20 -2.66 -13.77
C GLY A 66 -27.35 -3.88 -13.35
N VAL A 67 -28.01 -5.02 -13.15
CA VAL A 67 -27.36 -6.26 -12.71
C VAL A 67 -26.33 -6.74 -13.74
N GLU A 68 -26.58 -6.50 -15.03
CA GLU A 68 -25.69 -6.90 -16.13
C GLU A 68 -24.53 -5.92 -16.35
N SER A 69 -24.61 -4.71 -15.76
CA SER A 69 -23.58 -3.66 -15.88
C SER A 69 -22.56 -3.68 -14.75
N VAL A 70 -22.71 -4.56 -13.76
CA VAL A 70 -21.86 -4.60 -12.56
C VAL A 70 -21.28 -5.99 -12.37
N ALA A 71 -19.95 -6.08 -12.29
CA ALA A 71 -19.27 -7.33 -11.97
C ALA A 71 -18.17 -7.13 -10.92
N GLN A 72 -17.84 -8.20 -10.21
CA GLN A 72 -16.66 -8.25 -9.38
C GLN A 72 -15.42 -8.54 -10.23
N ILE A 73 -14.26 -8.08 -9.78
CA ILE A 73 -13.00 -8.32 -10.49
C ILE A 73 -12.51 -9.74 -10.19
N GLY A 74 -12.12 -10.47 -11.23
CA GLY A 74 -11.46 -11.76 -11.12
C GLY A 74 -10.01 -11.61 -10.67
N THR A 75 -9.56 -12.53 -9.83
CA THR A 75 -8.16 -12.68 -9.45
C THR A 75 -7.64 -14.04 -9.85
N PHE A 76 -6.40 -14.11 -10.26
CA PHE A 76 -5.76 -15.34 -10.69
C PHE A 76 -4.62 -15.68 -9.74
N GLY A 77 -4.78 -16.78 -9.02
CA GLY A 77 -3.71 -17.31 -8.18
C GLY A 77 -2.69 -18.05 -9.05
N THR A 78 -1.48 -17.56 -9.11
CA THR A 78 -0.37 -18.21 -9.81
C THR A 78 0.35 -19.22 -8.91
N LEU A 79 0.96 -20.23 -9.52
CA LEU A 79 1.87 -21.15 -8.85
C LEU A 79 3.18 -20.43 -8.57
N ALA A 80 3.37 -19.97 -7.32
CA ALA A 80 4.66 -19.48 -6.86
C ALA A 80 5.63 -20.66 -6.59
N ALA A 81 6.94 -20.38 -6.54
CA ALA A 81 8.02 -21.36 -6.38
C ALA A 81 7.72 -22.51 -5.41
N LYS A 82 7.39 -22.18 -4.16
CA LYS A 82 7.10 -23.21 -3.14
C LYS A 82 5.82 -24.00 -3.39
N ALA A 83 4.83 -23.38 -4.05
CA ALA A 83 3.59 -24.07 -4.42
C ALA A 83 3.83 -25.02 -5.59
N ALA A 84 4.60 -24.61 -6.59
CA ALA A 84 5.01 -25.45 -7.71
C ALA A 84 5.79 -26.68 -7.23
N LEU A 85 6.78 -26.49 -6.35
CA LEU A 85 7.52 -27.63 -5.75
C LEU A 85 6.59 -28.59 -5.01
N LYS A 86 5.66 -28.09 -4.20
CA LYS A 86 4.73 -28.94 -3.44
C LYS A 86 3.77 -29.71 -4.34
N ASP A 87 3.20 -29.07 -5.34
CA ASP A 87 2.21 -29.71 -6.21
C ASP A 87 2.86 -30.75 -7.12
N VAL A 88 4.01 -30.42 -7.73
CA VAL A 88 4.76 -31.39 -8.56
C VAL A 88 5.33 -32.51 -7.70
N GLY A 89 5.87 -32.20 -6.52
CA GLY A 89 6.38 -33.21 -5.58
C GLY A 89 5.31 -34.21 -5.16
N ARG A 90 4.08 -33.74 -4.92
CA ARG A 90 2.93 -34.62 -4.63
C ARG A 90 2.56 -35.54 -5.79
N VAL A 91 2.62 -35.04 -7.04
CA VAL A 91 2.31 -35.83 -8.24
C VAL A 91 3.38 -36.86 -8.54
N LEU A 92 4.64 -36.55 -8.21
CA LEU A 92 5.78 -37.45 -8.39
C LEU A 92 6.06 -38.33 -7.17
N ASP A 93 5.16 -38.37 -6.19
CA ASP A 93 5.28 -39.13 -4.94
C ASP A 93 6.59 -38.85 -4.17
N ILE A 94 7.12 -37.62 -4.26
CA ILE A 94 8.28 -37.20 -3.49
C ILE A 94 7.87 -37.12 -1.99
N PRO A 95 8.65 -37.71 -1.08
CA PRO A 95 8.38 -37.66 0.35
C PRO A 95 8.21 -36.24 0.88
N LEU A 96 7.20 -36.01 1.73
CA LEU A 96 6.83 -34.68 2.22
C LEU A 96 7.95 -33.94 2.98
N ASP A 97 8.78 -34.69 3.71
CA ASP A 97 9.96 -34.17 4.39
C ASP A 97 10.96 -33.57 3.38
N ARG A 98 11.18 -34.27 2.27
CA ARG A 98 12.07 -33.83 1.17
C ARG A 98 11.50 -32.60 0.47
N VAL A 99 10.18 -32.58 0.22
CA VAL A 99 9.49 -31.41 -0.34
C VAL A 99 9.63 -30.19 0.60
N ASN A 100 9.44 -30.39 1.89
CA ASN A 100 9.57 -29.32 2.88
C ASN A 100 11.03 -28.85 3.01
N HIS A 101 12.00 -29.75 2.90
CA HIS A 101 13.42 -29.40 2.87
C HIS A 101 13.73 -28.47 1.69
N MET A 102 13.40 -28.87 0.47
CA MET A 102 13.62 -28.07 -0.73
C MET A 102 12.91 -26.70 -0.67
N CYS A 103 11.70 -26.66 -0.15
CA CYS A 103 10.97 -25.39 0.05
C CYS A 103 11.67 -24.42 1.02
N LYS A 104 12.43 -24.93 2.01
CA LYS A 104 13.20 -24.10 2.95
C LYS A 104 14.44 -23.50 2.29
N LEU A 105 15.02 -24.18 1.29
CA LEU A 105 16.19 -23.72 0.56
C LEU A 105 15.88 -22.60 -0.46
N VAL A 106 14.60 -22.39 -0.79
CA VAL A 106 14.18 -21.27 -1.66
C VAL A 106 14.39 -19.95 -0.93
N PRO A 107 15.20 -19.02 -1.46
CA PRO A 107 15.48 -17.73 -0.84
C PRO A 107 14.21 -16.89 -0.66
N MET A 108 14.24 -16.01 0.32
CA MET A 108 13.14 -15.10 0.63
C MET A 108 13.58 -13.66 0.36
N GLN A 109 12.68 -12.87 -0.22
CA GLN A 109 12.80 -11.43 -0.29
C GLN A 109 11.70 -10.81 0.60
N GLY A 110 12.08 -10.45 1.82
CA GLY A 110 11.09 -10.11 2.84
C GLY A 110 10.18 -11.29 3.19
N ALA A 111 8.88 -11.15 2.98
CA ALA A 111 7.89 -12.20 3.22
C ALA A 111 7.61 -13.07 1.97
N ILE A 112 8.16 -12.73 0.80
CA ILE A 112 7.87 -13.37 -0.48
C ILE A 112 9.02 -14.32 -0.85
N ALA A 113 8.69 -15.53 -1.29
CA ALA A 113 9.69 -16.45 -1.83
C ALA A 113 10.13 -16.01 -3.22
N LYS A 114 11.44 -16.01 -3.48
CA LYS A 114 11.99 -15.78 -4.81
C LYS A 114 11.62 -16.93 -5.78
N SER A 115 11.86 -16.72 -7.06
CA SER A 115 11.60 -17.74 -8.08
C SER A 115 12.51 -18.97 -7.93
N LEU A 116 12.13 -20.08 -8.56
CA LEU A 116 12.99 -21.28 -8.61
C LEU A 116 14.25 -21.00 -9.43
N THR A 117 14.19 -20.13 -10.42
CA THR A 117 15.38 -19.67 -11.16
C THR A 117 16.34 -18.93 -10.23
N ASP A 118 15.84 -18.02 -9.42
CA ASP A 118 16.66 -17.33 -8.42
C ASP A 118 17.21 -18.31 -7.37
N ALA A 119 16.41 -19.31 -6.96
CA ALA A 119 16.85 -20.33 -6.02
C ALA A 119 18.03 -21.13 -6.57
N LEU A 120 18.02 -21.49 -7.86
CA LEU A 120 19.14 -22.16 -8.52
C LEU A 120 20.39 -21.27 -8.63
N ASN A 121 20.22 -19.97 -8.77
CA ASN A 121 21.33 -19.02 -8.94
C ASN A 121 21.92 -18.55 -7.61
N GLU A 122 21.11 -18.34 -6.59
CA GLU A 122 21.50 -17.67 -5.35
C GLU A 122 21.65 -18.62 -4.15
N SER A 123 21.04 -19.83 -4.19
CA SER A 123 21.12 -20.79 -3.09
C SER A 123 22.06 -21.96 -3.43
N PRO A 124 23.30 -21.99 -2.90
CA PRO A 124 24.23 -23.08 -3.15
C PRO A 124 23.69 -24.44 -2.69
N ASP A 125 22.92 -24.47 -1.60
CA ASP A 125 22.35 -25.71 -1.08
C ASP A 125 21.22 -26.23 -1.98
N PHE A 126 20.35 -25.34 -2.48
CA PHE A 126 19.32 -25.70 -3.45
C PHE A 126 19.95 -26.26 -4.74
N ARG A 127 20.99 -25.60 -5.22
CA ARG A 127 21.75 -26.01 -6.40
C ARG A 127 22.41 -27.37 -6.21
N ARG A 128 22.98 -27.63 -5.03
CA ARG A 128 23.62 -28.91 -4.71
C ARG A 128 22.61 -30.06 -4.74
N GLU A 129 21.43 -29.87 -4.14
CA GLU A 129 20.37 -30.89 -4.19
C GLU A 129 19.89 -31.14 -5.62
N TYR A 130 19.73 -30.09 -6.41
CA TYR A 130 19.33 -30.15 -7.81
C TYR A 130 20.38 -30.93 -8.69
N ASP A 131 21.66 -30.66 -8.51
CA ASP A 131 22.74 -31.27 -9.29
C ASP A 131 23.06 -32.69 -8.80
N GLY A 132 22.80 -33.00 -7.52
CA GLY A 132 23.18 -34.26 -6.87
C GLY A 132 22.22 -35.43 -7.08
N ASP A 133 20.95 -35.18 -7.41
CA ASP A 133 19.93 -36.23 -7.54
C ASP A 133 19.08 -36.03 -8.81
N PRO A 134 19.14 -37.01 -9.75
CA PRO A 134 18.33 -36.96 -10.98
C PRO A 134 16.83 -36.83 -10.74
N THR A 135 16.32 -37.40 -9.66
CA THR A 135 14.90 -37.32 -9.30
C THR A 135 14.52 -35.88 -8.87
N ILE A 136 15.38 -35.25 -8.06
CA ILE A 136 15.20 -33.85 -7.68
C ILE A 136 15.30 -32.93 -8.90
N ARG A 137 16.25 -33.17 -9.77
CA ARG A 137 16.41 -32.43 -11.02
C ARG A 137 15.12 -32.48 -11.85
N GLN A 138 14.60 -33.68 -12.12
CA GLN A 138 13.37 -33.87 -12.87
C GLN A 138 12.19 -33.15 -12.21
N TRP A 139 12.08 -33.27 -10.90
CA TRP A 139 11.04 -32.59 -10.12
C TRP A 139 11.12 -31.08 -10.24
N VAL A 140 12.29 -30.48 -10.02
CA VAL A 140 12.51 -29.02 -10.12
C VAL A 140 12.33 -28.53 -11.55
N ASP A 141 12.79 -29.26 -12.57
CA ASP A 141 12.59 -28.90 -13.98
C ASP A 141 11.11 -28.82 -14.38
N ILE A 142 10.29 -29.74 -13.87
CA ILE A 142 8.84 -29.68 -14.07
C ILE A 142 8.23 -28.50 -13.29
N ALA A 143 8.66 -28.27 -12.06
CA ALA A 143 8.19 -27.15 -11.24
C ALA A 143 8.53 -25.81 -11.88
N LEU A 144 9.72 -25.63 -12.45
CA LEU A 144 10.14 -24.45 -13.22
C LEU A 144 9.21 -24.14 -14.40
N LYS A 145 8.73 -25.17 -15.12
CA LYS A 145 7.81 -25.00 -16.25
C LYS A 145 6.41 -24.58 -15.81
N LEU A 146 6.03 -24.92 -14.58
CA LEU A 146 4.71 -24.61 -14.01
C LEU A 146 4.71 -23.34 -13.17
N GLU A 147 5.87 -22.89 -12.70
CA GLU A 147 5.99 -21.65 -11.95
C GLU A 147 5.44 -20.47 -12.76
N GLY A 148 4.64 -19.61 -12.11
CA GLY A 148 4.01 -18.45 -12.75
C GLY A 148 2.72 -18.76 -13.54
N THR A 149 2.39 -20.04 -13.78
CA THR A 149 1.13 -20.39 -14.45
C THR A 149 -0.07 -20.19 -13.52
N ASN A 150 -1.23 -19.86 -14.10
CA ASN A 150 -2.46 -19.70 -13.33
C ASN A 150 -2.93 -21.07 -12.80
N ARG A 151 -3.18 -21.12 -11.49
CA ARG A 151 -3.64 -22.34 -10.79
C ARG A 151 -5.13 -22.32 -10.51
N ASN A 152 -5.64 -21.20 -10.04
CA ASN A 152 -7.03 -21.05 -9.65
C ASN A 152 -7.51 -19.62 -9.94
N VAL A 153 -8.83 -19.51 -10.07
CA VAL A 153 -9.52 -18.23 -10.21
C VAL A 153 -10.22 -17.93 -8.90
N GLY A 154 -10.04 -16.71 -8.43
CA GLY A 154 -10.73 -16.16 -7.27
C GLY A 154 -11.51 -14.91 -7.66
N THR A 155 -12.14 -14.31 -6.67
CA THR A 155 -12.81 -13.02 -6.80
C THR A 155 -12.09 -12.01 -5.91
N HIS A 156 -11.81 -10.83 -6.45
CA HIS A 156 -11.19 -9.75 -5.69
C HIS A 156 -12.05 -9.38 -4.48
N ALA A 157 -11.42 -9.21 -3.33
CA ALA A 157 -12.15 -8.98 -2.08
C ALA A 157 -12.98 -7.69 -2.07
N ALA A 158 -12.57 -6.68 -2.83
CA ALA A 158 -13.14 -5.33 -2.81
C ALA A 158 -13.55 -4.82 -4.20
N GLY A 159 -12.81 -5.17 -5.24
CA GLY A 159 -12.92 -4.57 -6.57
C GLY A 159 -14.22 -4.91 -7.28
N VAL A 160 -14.91 -3.85 -7.70
CA VAL A 160 -16.14 -3.92 -8.50
C VAL A 160 -15.94 -3.03 -9.72
N VAL A 161 -16.33 -3.51 -10.89
CA VAL A 161 -16.39 -2.71 -12.12
C VAL A 161 -17.84 -2.39 -12.47
N ILE A 162 -18.07 -1.17 -12.94
CA ILE A 162 -19.35 -0.65 -13.37
C ILE A 162 -19.20 -0.18 -14.81
N ALA A 163 -20.04 -0.70 -15.71
CA ALA A 163 -20.05 -0.36 -17.13
C ALA A 163 -21.28 0.46 -17.50
N ASP A 164 -21.18 1.20 -18.59
CA ASP A 164 -22.28 1.94 -19.21
C ASP A 164 -23.13 1.04 -20.10
N GLY A 165 -23.58 -0.09 -19.57
CA GLY A 165 -24.35 -1.12 -20.27
C GLY A 165 -23.89 -2.52 -19.89
N PRO A 166 -24.37 -3.58 -20.58
CA PRO A 166 -23.98 -4.95 -20.26
C PRO A 166 -22.46 -5.11 -20.30
N ILE A 167 -21.89 -5.58 -19.20
CA ILE A 167 -20.42 -5.67 -19.04
C ILE A 167 -19.79 -6.65 -20.05
N THR A 168 -20.59 -7.60 -20.55
CA THR A 168 -20.19 -8.55 -21.61
C THR A 168 -19.85 -7.88 -22.94
N ASN A 169 -20.26 -6.62 -23.14
CA ASN A 169 -19.88 -5.85 -24.33
C ASN A 169 -18.43 -5.36 -24.26
N TYR A 170 -17.83 -5.37 -23.07
CA TYR A 170 -16.50 -4.81 -22.82
C TYR A 170 -15.50 -5.91 -22.45
N VAL A 171 -15.90 -6.84 -21.58
CA VAL A 171 -14.98 -7.83 -21.01
C VAL A 171 -15.68 -9.20 -20.86
N PRO A 172 -14.94 -10.31 -21.00
CA PRO A 172 -15.48 -11.63 -20.71
C PRO A 172 -15.76 -11.79 -19.23
N VAL A 173 -16.87 -12.44 -18.91
CA VAL A 173 -17.30 -12.70 -17.53
C VAL A 173 -17.57 -14.17 -17.29
N GLN A 174 -17.56 -14.55 -16.03
CA GLN A 174 -17.94 -15.88 -15.57
C GLN A 174 -18.80 -15.79 -14.31
N ARG A 175 -19.55 -16.84 -14.03
CA ARG A 175 -20.29 -16.98 -12.78
C ARG A 175 -19.47 -17.76 -11.78
N VAL A 176 -19.23 -17.15 -10.61
CA VAL A 176 -18.57 -17.81 -9.49
C VAL A 176 -19.59 -18.04 -8.39
N VAL A 177 -19.78 -19.30 -8.02
CA VAL A 177 -20.64 -19.67 -6.89
C VAL A 177 -19.85 -19.53 -5.61
N ARG A 178 -20.28 -18.68 -4.68
CA ARG A 178 -19.72 -18.65 -3.32
C ARG A 178 -20.15 -19.92 -2.60
N LYS A 179 -19.21 -20.68 -2.06
CA LYS A 179 -19.51 -21.66 -1.01
C LYS A 179 -19.92 -20.84 0.21
N GLN A 180 -21.21 -20.78 0.50
CA GLN A 180 -21.68 -20.38 1.82
C GLN A 180 -21.35 -21.49 2.80
N ASP A 181 -20.86 -21.13 3.98
CA ASP A 181 -20.76 -22.06 5.11
C ASP A 181 -22.13 -22.71 5.34
N ASP A 182 -22.13 -24.04 5.38
CA ASP A 182 -23.33 -24.89 5.44
C ASP A 182 -24.10 -24.80 6.78
N GLN A 183 -24.17 -23.64 7.42
CA GLN A 183 -24.78 -23.54 8.76
C GLN A 183 -26.21 -23.04 8.83
N GLU A 184 -26.88 -22.66 7.76
CA GLU A 184 -28.35 -22.49 7.81
C GLU A 184 -28.97 -22.63 6.42
N GLY A 185 -29.77 -23.68 6.28
CA GLY A 185 -30.90 -23.91 5.38
C GLY A 185 -30.98 -23.16 4.05
N GLY A 186 -30.33 -23.69 3.00
CA GLY A 186 -30.87 -23.72 1.66
C GLY A 186 -31.38 -22.42 1.02
N ARG A 187 -30.48 -21.59 0.51
CA ARG A 187 -30.72 -20.88 -0.74
C ARG A 187 -29.52 -21.09 -1.65
N THR A 188 -29.78 -21.55 -2.87
CA THR A 188 -28.79 -21.60 -3.96
C THR A 188 -28.01 -20.32 -3.97
N GLY A 189 -26.71 -20.39 -3.65
CA GLY A 189 -25.84 -19.23 -3.55
C GLY A 189 -25.95 -18.36 -4.79
N ASP A 190 -26.22 -17.08 -4.63
CA ASP A 190 -26.27 -16.12 -5.74
C ASP A 190 -24.95 -16.19 -6.51
N ALA A 191 -25.02 -16.61 -7.77
CA ALA A 191 -23.87 -16.65 -8.64
C ALA A 191 -23.39 -15.23 -8.89
N LEU A 192 -22.15 -14.93 -8.47
CA LEU A 192 -21.56 -13.63 -8.69
C LEU A 192 -21.01 -13.54 -10.12
N MET A 193 -21.38 -12.50 -10.83
CA MET A 193 -20.75 -12.14 -12.10
C MET A 193 -19.33 -11.63 -11.79
N THR A 194 -18.34 -12.29 -12.36
CA THR A 194 -16.92 -11.98 -12.11
C THR A 194 -16.21 -11.86 -13.45
N THR A 195 -15.34 -10.87 -13.61
CA THR A 195 -14.56 -10.71 -14.84
C THR A 195 -13.55 -11.86 -15.00
N GLN A 196 -13.28 -12.26 -16.24
CA GLN A 196 -12.23 -13.22 -16.58
C GLN A 196 -10.86 -12.55 -16.81
N TRP A 197 -10.79 -11.24 -16.67
CA TRP A 197 -9.57 -10.47 -16.73
C TRP A 197 -9.27 -9.85 -15.37
N GLU A 198 -7.98 -9.77 -15.05
CA GLU A 198 -7.47 -9.12 -13.86
C GLU A 198 -7.49 -7.59 -13.99
N MET A 199 -7.32 -6.91 -12.87
CA MET A 199 -7.39 -5.45 -12.73
C MET A 199 -6.55 -4.69 -13.77
N GLY A 200 -5.26 -5.03 -13.94
CA GLY A 200 -4.38 -4.32 -14.86
C GLY A 200 -4.81 -4.40 -16.33
N ILE A 201 -5.55 -5.45 -16.72
CA ILE A 201 -6.14 -5.55 -18.07
C ILE A 201 -7.40 -4.71 -18.15
N LEU A 202 -8.24 -4.73 -17.10
CA LEU A 202 -9.49 -3.96 -17.07
C LEU A 202 -9.23 -2.45 -17.16
N GLU A 203 -8.21 -1.96 -16.51
CA GLU A 203 -7.78 -0.55 -16.60
C GLU A 203 -7.33 -0.17 -18.03
N LYS A 204 -6.58 -1.05 -18.69
CA LYS A 204 -6.13 -0.83 -20.08
C LYS A 204 -7.28 -0.77 -21.11
N VAL A 205 -8.39 -1.43 -20.85
CA VAL A 205 -9.60 -1.35 -21.69
C VAL A 205 -10.57 -0.26 -21.24
N GLY A 206 -10.15 0.59 -20.31
CA GLY A 206 -10.91 1.77 -19.89
C GLY A 206 -12.00 1.50 -18.85
N MET A 207 -12.00 0.35 -18.18
CA MET A 207 -12.97 0.04 -17.14
C MET A 207 -12.62 0.76 -15.84
N LEU A 208 -13.60 1.44 -15.25
CA LEU A 208 -13.44 2.08 -13.94
C LEU A 208 -13.61 1.04 -12.83
N LYS A 209 -12.56 0.87 -12.03
CA LYS A 209 -12.58 0.07 -10.81
C LYS A 209 -13.04 0.91 -9.63
N MET A 210 -13.92 0.34 -8.83
CA MET A 210 -14.33 0.88 -7.54
C MET A 210 -13.99 -0.14 -6.45
N ASP A 211 -13.23 0.26 -5.44
CA ASP A 211 -12.87 -0.62 -4.33
C ASP A 211 -13.81 -0.41 -3.14
N PHE A 212 -14.73 -1.36 -2.96
CA PHE A 212 -15.65 -1.43 -1.82
C PHE A 212 -15.08 -2.37 -0.76
N LEU A 213 -14.27 -1.82 0.13
CA LEU A 213 -13.58 -2.59 1.17
C LEU A 213 -14.49 -2.84 2.37
N GLY A 214 -14.55 -4.09 2.84
CA GLY A 214 -15.21 -4.42 4.11
C GLY A 214 -14.22 -4.31 5.27
N LEU A 215 -14.43 -3.35 6.17
CA LEU A 215 -13.56 -3.12 7.31
C LEU A 215 -14.24 -3.49 8.62
N ARG A 216 -13.68 -4.47 9.34
CA ARG A 216 -14.21 -4.96 10.63
C ARG A 216 -14.26 -3.85 11.68
N ASN A 217 -13.28 -2.95 11.71
CA ASN A 217 -13.25 -1.86 12.67
C ASN A 217 -14.46 -0.91 12.51
N LEU A 218 -14.95 -0.70 11.29
CA LEU A 218 -16.19 0.05 11.09
C LEU A 218 -17.42 -0.70 11.60
N THR A 219 -17.43 -2.03 11.54
CA THR A 219 -18.48 -2.85 12.16
C THR A 219 -18.47 -2.70 13.68
N VAL A 220 -17.28 -2.80 14.29
CA VAL A 220 -17.12 -2.62 15.74
C VAL A 220 -17.59 -1.23 16.17
N LEU A 221 -17.23 -0.18 15.43
CA LEU A 221 -17.68 1.19 15.70
C LEU A 221 -19.19 1.32 15.61
N ASP A 222 -19.80 0.81 14.54
CA ASP A 222 -21.25 0.84 14.33
C ASP A 222 -22.02 0.12 15.46
N GLU A 223 -21.57 -1.07 15.83
CA GLU A 223 -22.18 -1.83 16.93
C GLU A 223 -21.95 -1.16 18.30
N THR A 224 -20.81 -0.52 18.51
CA THR A 224 -20.56 0.26 19.73
C THR A 224 -21.52 1.42 19.85
N VAL A 225 -21.73 2.20 18.80
CA VAL A 225 -22.70 3.32 18.77
C VAL A 225 -24.11 2.81 19.09
N LYS A 226 -24.54 1.72 18.46
CA LYS A 226 -25.85 1.10 18.72
C LYS A 226 -25.96 0.61 20.16
N LEU A 227 -24.91 0.03 20.71
CA LEU A 227 -24.89 -0.48 22.08
C LEU A 227 -25.00 0.67 23.09
N VAL A 228 -24.26 1.77 22.89
CA VAL A 228 -24.33 2.95 23.75
C VAL A 228 -25.74 3.55 23.72
N LYS A 229 -26.32 3.71 22.52
CA LYS A 229 -27.70 4.19 22.39
C LYS A 229 -28.69 3.31 23.15
N ARG A 230 -28.57 1.99 23.04
CA ARG A 230 -29.45 1.03 23.72
C ARG A 230 -29.29 1.02 25.24
N THR A 231 -28.05 1.16 25.74
CA THR A 231 -27.74 1.01 27.17
C THR A 231 -27.78 2.32 27.95
N ARG A 232 -27.47 3.45 27.30
CA ARG A 232 -27.36 4.77 27.93
C ARG A 232 -28.35 5.79 27.39
N GLY A 233 -29.03 5.51 26.26
CA GLY A 233 -29.91 6.46 25.59
C GLY A 233 -29.19 7.59 24.87
N GLU A 234 -27.85 7.53 24.76
CA GLU A 234 -27.02 8.57 24.15
C GLU A 234 -26.85 8.31 22.65
N ASP A 235 -27.10 9.31 21.83
CA ASP A 235 -26.75 9.30 20.40
C ASP A 235 -25.33 9.84 20.22
N ILE A 236 -24.42 8.98 19.79
CA ILE A 236 -23.02 9.30 19.54
C ILE A 236 -22.78 9.38 18.03
N ASP A 237 -22.18 10.49 17.59
CA ASP A 237 -21.70 10.66 16.23
C ASP A 237 -20.16 10.56 16.22
N PRO A 238 -19.58 9.48 15.68
CA PRO A 238 -18.13 9.29 15.64
C PRO A 238 -17.35 10.37 14.89
N LEU A 239 -18.01 11.09 13.95
CA LEU A 239 -17.38 12.17 13.20
C LEU A 239 -17.21 13.45 14.05
N LYS A 240 -17.84 13.50 15.23
CA LYS A 240 -17.75 14.62 16.16
C LYS A 240 -16.88 14.35 17.38
N PHE A 241 -16.16 13.24 17.38
CA PHE A 241 -15.22 12.97 18.48
C PHE A 241 -14.12 14.00 18.51
N PRO A 242 -13.76 14.52 19.72
CA PRO A 242 -12.66 15.44 19.87
C PRO A 242 -11.35 14.75 19.49
N LEU A 243 -10.51 15.44 18.71
CA LEU A 243 -9.20 14.92 18.27
C LEU A 243 -8.08 15.20 19.29
N ASP A 244 -8.42 15.80 20.44
CA ASP A 244 -7.52 16.21 21.51
C ASP A 244 -7.79 15.48 22.86
N ASP A 245 -8.53 14.35 22.83
CA ASP A 245 -8.81 13.59 24.04
C ASP A 245 -7.53 13.02 24.69
N ARG A 246 -7.14 13.61 25.80
CA ARG A 246 -5.93 13.29 26.52
C ARG A 246 -5.87 11.84 27.00
N ALA A 247 -6.99 11.26 27.38
CA ALA A 247 -7.04 9.88 27.87
C ALA A 247 -6.71 8.87 26.75
N THR A 248 -7.22 9.13 25.55
CA THR A 248 -6.90 8.35 24.35
C THR A 248 -5.40 8.40 24.02
N TYR A 249 -4.78 9.60 24.03
CA TYR A 249 -3.34 9.70 23.78
C TYR A 249 -2.51 9.01 24.86
N GLN A 250 -2.88 9.11 26.13
CA GLN A 250 -2.20 8.38 27.20
C GLN A 250 -2.25 6.86 27.01
N LEU A 251 -3.37 6.32 26.52
CA LEU A 251 -3.52 4.92 26.20
C LEU A 251 -2.58 4.53 25.05
N LEU A 252 -2.53 5.31 23.98
CA LEU A 252 -1.63 5.10 22.85
C LEU A 252 -0.14 5.20 23.26
N GLN A 253 0.22 6.14 24.12
CA GLN A 253 1.59 6.30 24.66
C GLN A 253 2.06 5.06 25.44
N ARG A 254 1.16 4.33 26.09
CA ARG A 254 1.49 3.04 26.73
C ARG A 254 1.59 1.89 25.73
N GLY A 255 1.20 2.12 24.48
CA GLY A 255 1.15 1.10 23.42
C GLY A 255 0.00 0.12 23.61
N ASP A 256 -1.06 0.53 24.31
CA ASP A 256 -2.29 -0.27 24.50
C ASP A 256 -3.23 -0.07 23.31
N ALA A 257 -2.71 -0.40 22.11
CA ALA A 257 -3.39 -0.15 20.84
C ALA A 257 -3.98 -1.44 20.21
N HIS A 258 -4.33 -2.43 21.03
CA HIS A 258 -5.05 -3.61 20.54
C HIS A 258 -6.44 -3.24 20.03
N GLY A 259 -6.77 -3.67 18.80
CA GLY A 259 -8.04 -3.34 18.14
C GLY A 259 -8.11 -1.94 17.51
N PHE A 260 -7.07 -1.13 17.63
CA PHE A 260 -6.97 0.13 16.91
C PHE A 260 -6.49 -0.13 15.49
N PHE A 261 -7.33 0.23 14.51
CA PHE A 261 -7.00 0.03 13.11
C PHE A 261 -5.64 0.64 12.75
N GLN A 262 -4.79 -0.14 12.08
CA GLN A 262 -3.43 0.21 11.67
C GLN A 262 -2.42 0.51 12.80
N LEU A 263 -2.82 0.52 14.07
CA LEU A 263 -1.94 0.82 15.20
C LEU A 263 -1.63 -0.40 16.10
N GLU A 264 -2.18 -1.57 15.78
CA GLU A 264 -2.18 -2.75 16.65
C GLU A 264 -0.95 -3.66 16.52
N SER A 265 -0.15 -3.54 15.43
CA SER A 265 1.02 -4.38 15.25
C SER A 265 2.10 -4.09 16.30
N GLU A 266 2.89 -5.12 16.66
CA GLU A 266 3.93 -4.99 17.69
C GLU A 266 4.93 -3.86 17.39
N GLY A 267 5.34 -3.72 16.13
CA GLY A 267 6.29 -2.69 15.72
C GLY A 267 5.71 -1.27 15.86
N ILE A 268 4.46 -1.06 15.42
CA ILE A 268 3.79 0.24 15.62
C ILE A 268 3.58 0.55 17.10
N ARG A 269 3.21 -0.43 17.92
CA ARG A 269 3.04 -0.25 19.36
C ARG A 269 4.36 0.13 20.05
N LYS A 270 5.51 -0.40 19.58
CA LYS A 270 6.82 0.04 20.02
C LYS A 270 7.10 1.49 19.63
N LEU A 271 6.76 1.85 18.38
CA LEU A 271 6.90 3.22 17.89
C LEU A 271 6.03 4.20 18.68
N LEU A 272 4.76 3.87 18.96
CA LEU A 272 3.88 4.71 19.79
C LEU A 272 4.48 4.99 21.18
N LYS A 273 5.11 3.99 21.81
CA LYS A 273 5.81 4.18 23.12
C LYS A 273 7.00 5.12 23.03
N GLN A 274 7.71 5.12 21.91
CA GLN A 274 8.86 6.00 21.68
C GLN A 274 8.42 7.41 21.26
N MET A 275 7.43 7.50 20.34
CA MET A 275 6.91 8.74 19.81
C MET A 275 6.12 9.55 20.85
N LYS A 276 5.41 8.86 21.77
CA LYS A 276 4.51 9.45 22.77
C LYS A 276 3.57 10.49 22.14
N PRO A 277 2.69 10.08 21.22
CA PRO A 277 1.79 11.00 20.54
C PRO A 277 0.89 11.71 21.55
N ASP A 278 0.66 13.00 21.36
CA ASP A 278 -0.22 13.82 22.19
C ASP A 278 -1.25 14.62 21.36
N ASN A 279 -1.20 14.50 20.04
CA ASN A 279 -2.09 15.13 19.10
C ASN A 279 -2.27 14.29 17.83
N ILE A 280 -3.25 14.66 16.98
CA ILE A 280 -3.56 13.91 15.75
C ILE A 280 -2.42 13.93 14.73
N ARG A 281 -1.64 15.02 14.65
CA ARG A 281 -0.51 15.14 13.72
C ARG A 281 0.58 14.12 14.02
N ASP A 282 0.80 13.81 15.29
CA ASP A 282 1.73 12.74 15.69
C ASP A 282 1.26 11.36 15.20
N LEU A 283 -0.04 11.09 15.25
CA LEU A 283 -0.58 9.82 14.71
C LEU A 283 -0.45 9.75 13.20
N ILE A 284 -0.68 10.86 12.50
CA ILE A 284 -0.42 10.96 11.06
C ILE A 284 1.05 10.68 10.77
N ALA A 285 1.97 11.26 11.52
CA ALA A 285 3.40 11.02 11.39
C ALA A 285 3.79 9.56 11.67
N VAL A 286 3.23 8.93 12.71
CA VAL A 286 3.43 7.49 12.99
C VAL A 286 3.05 6.65 11.79
N LEU A 287 1.88 6.86 11.20
CA LEU A 287 1.40 6.10 10.05
C LEU A 287 2.21 6.37 8.77
N ALA A 288 2.71 7.60 8.61
CA ALA A 288 3.55 7.96 7.47
C ALA A 288 4.96 7.37 7.57
N LEU A 289 5.53 7.34 8.77
CA LEU A 289 6.91 6.91 9.03
C LEU A 289 7.06 5.39 9.20
N TYR A 290 5.99 4.68 9.59
CA TYR A 290 6.06 3.23 9.80
C TYR A 290 5.97 2.48 8.46
N ARG A 291 7.00 2.59 7.67
CA ARG A 291 7.20 1.92 6.36
C ARG A 291 8.64 1.42 6.27
N PRO A 292 8.90 0.39 5.42
CA PRO A 292 10.25 -0.17 5.29
C PRO A 292 11.35 0.88 5.09
N GLY A 293 11.15 1.86 4.19
CA GLY A 293 12.09 2.90 3.90
C GLY A 293 12.48 3.80 5.07
N PRO A 294 11.54 4.55 5.61
CA PRO A 294 11.83 5.40 6.77
C PRO A 294 12.38 4.61 7.96
N LEU A 295 11.95 3.35 8.15
CA LEU A 295 12.48 2.49 9.22
C LEU A 295 13.94 2.12 8.98
N LYS A 296 14.32 1.66 7.78
CA LYS A 296 15.69 1.31 7.43
C LYS A 296 16.59 2.54 7.39
N GLY A 297 16.11 3.64 6.82
CA GLY A 297 16.84 4.92 6.73
C GLY A 297 17.07 5.65 8.05
N GLY A 298 16.54 5.15 9.18
CA GLY A 298 16.66 5.75 10.52
C GLY A 298 15.93 7.10 10.65
N MET A 299 15.03 7.41 9.71
CA MET A 299 14.24 8.65 9.75
C MET A 299 13.26 8.66 10.91
N VAL A 300 12.77 7.48 11.30
CA VAL A 300 11.89 7.30 12.46
C VAL A 300 12.61 7.72 13.74
N ASP A 301 13.87 7.27 13.92
CA ASP A 301 14.65 7.62 15.10
C ASP A 301 14.96 9.12 15.15
N SER A 302 15.34 9.71 14.01
CA SER A 302 15.57 11.15 13.91
C SER A 302 14.31 11.95 14.23
N TYR A 303 13.16 11.57 13.67
CA TYR A 303 11.88 12.22 13.96
C TYR A 303 11.56 12.17 15.46
N VAL A 304 11.61 10.97 16.06
CA VAL A 304 11.36 10.77 17.50
C VAL A 304 12.33 11.60 18.37
N ASN A 305 13.62 11.58 18.03
CA ASN A 305 14.63 12.30 18.81
C ASN A 305 14.45 13.82 18.71
N ARG A 306 14.16 14.34 17.53
CA ARG A 306 13.91 15.76 17.29
C ARG A 306 12.63 16.23 17.97
N LYS A 307 11.53 15.48 17.84
CA LYS A 307 10.29 15.75 18.57
C LYS A 307 10.52 15.91 20.08
N HIS A 308 11.38 15.09 20.66
CA HIS A 308 11.69 15.13 22.10
C HIS A 308 12.88 16.03 22.47
N GLY A 309 13.41 16.81 21.54
CA GLY A 309 14.54 17.71 21.78
C GLY A 309 15.87 17.01 22.07
N ARG A 310 16.00 15.72 21.72
CA ARG A 310 17.24 14.92 21.93
C ARG A 310 18.23 15.06 20.78
N GLU A 311 17.78 15.54 19.63
CA GLU A 311 18.56 15.77 18.42
C GLU A 311 18.23 17.18 17.91
N THR A 312 19.27 17.98 17.69
CA THR A 312 19.15 19.28 17.00
C THR A 312 19.21 19.06 15.50
N TRP A 313 18.49 19.87 14.75
CA TRP A 313 18.50 19.82 13.28
C TRP A 313 18.61 21.22 12.72
N ASP A 314 19.07 21.29 11.49
CA ASP A 314 19.07 22.49 10.67
C ASP A 314 18.43 22.18 9.32
N TYR A 315 17.94 23.21 8.65
CA TYR A 315 17.34 23.04 7.32
C TYR A 315 18.45 23.25 6.28
N PRO A 316 18.55 22.38 5.26
CA PRO A 316 19.53 22.54 4.17
C PRO A 316 19.41 23.90 3.48
N HIS A 317 18.23 24.50 3.51
CA HIS A 317 17.97 25.87 3.06
C HIS A 317 16.84 26.50 3.87
N PRO A 318 16.91 27.83 4.19
CA PRO A 318 15.88 28.51 5.01
C PRO A 318 14.45 28.40 4.49
N VAL A 319 14.26 28.38 3.16
CA VAL A 319 12.93 28.19 2.51
C VAL A 319 12.28 26.86 2.88
N LEU A 320 13.08 25.81 3.11
CA LEU A 320 12.57 24.50 3.47
C LEU A 320 11.97 24.46 4.89
N LYS A 321 12.24 25.46 5.71
CA LYS A 321 11.66 25.55 7.06
C LYS A 321 10.14 25.53 6.99
N GLU A 322 9.53 26.31 6.10
CA GLU A 322 8.07 26.38 5.95
C GLU A 322 7.44 25.02 5.61
N VAL A 323 8.15 24.17 4.87
CA VAL A 323 7.66 22.87 4.44
C VAL A 323 8.00 21.74 5.39
N LEU A 324 9.18 21.79 6.03
CA LEU A 324 9.71 20.69 6.83
C LEU A 324 9.60 20.92 8.35
N ASP A 325 9.08 22.04 8.80
CA ASP A 325 8.97 22.35 10.24
C ASP A 325 8.04 21.35 10.94
N GLU A 326 6.94 20.99 10.33
CA GLU A 326 5.99 19.98 10.85
C GLU A 326 6.59 18.58 10.98
N THR A 327 7.62 18.26 10.20
CA THR A 327 8.33 16.98 10.24
C THR A 327 9.67 17.04 10.96
N TYR A 328 9.94 18.13 11.68
CA TYR A 328 11.22 18.37 12.36
C TYR A 328 12.42 18.24 11.39
N GLY A 329 12.28 18.72 10.15
CA GLY A 329 13.30 18.61 9.12
C GLY A 329 13.51 17.20 8.56
N VAL A 330 12.63 16.25 8.85
CA VAL A 330 12.69 14.90 8.26
C VAL A 330 11.99 14.91 6.91
N MET A 331 12.72 14.45 5.89
CA MET A 331 12.23 14.30 4.52
C MET A 331 12.48 12.87 4.04
N CYS A 332 11.45 12.26 3.46
CA CYS A 332 11.51 10.90 2.92
C CYS A 332 11.17 10.93 1.43
N ILE A 333 12.11 10.50 0.59
CA ILE A 333 11.95 10.43 -0.88
C ILE A 333 12.37 9.03 -1.33
N HIS A 334 11.55 8.41 -2.18
CA HIS A 334 11.85 7.08 -2.74
C HIS A 334 13.03 7.17 -3.73
N GLU A 335 13.88 6.13 -3.81
CA GLU A 335 15.04 6.08 -4.71
C GLU A 335 14.68 6.16 -6.20
N ASP A 336 13.45 5.72 -6.54
CA ASP A 336 12.89 5.83 -7.89
C ASP A 336 12.20 7.16 -8.17
N ALA A 337 12.19 8.09 -7.20
CA ALA A 337 11.61 9.41 -7.43
C ALA A 337 12.25 10.05 -8.67
N ARG A 338 11.40 10.52 -9.57
CA ARG A 338 11.84 11.09 -10.84
C ARG A 338 12.39 12.48 -10.66
N VAL A 339 13.55 12.72 -11.24
CA VAL A 339 14.18 14.03 -11.30
C VAL A 339 14.09 14.56 -12.72
N GLY A 340 13.49 15.74 -12.91
CA GLY A 340 13.43 16.41 -14.21
C GLY A 340 14.81 16.85 -14.63
N MET A 341 15.26 16.36 -15.78
CA MET A 341 16.55 16.69 -16.37
C MET A 341 16.44 17.95 -17.25
N ALA A 342 17.52 18.67 -17.38
CA ALA A 342 17.57 19.90 -18.18
C ALA A 342 17.26 19.70 -19.68
N ASP A 343 17.38 18.48 -20.18
CA ASP A 343 17.05 18.11 -21.57
C ASP A 343 15.56 17.74 -21.75
N GLY A 344 14.75 17.89 -20.71
CA GLY A 344 13.32 17.54 -20.70
C GLY A 344 13.03 16.07 -20.44
N SER A 345 14.05 15.23 -20.22
CA SER A 345 13.86 13.85 -19.79
C SER A 345 13.65 13.75 -18.26
N GLU A 346 13.28 12.58 -17.82
CA GLU A 346 13.21 12.26 -16.38
C GLU A 346 14.09 11.05 -16.06
N LYS A 347 14.74 11.08 -14.91
CA LYS A 347 15.66 10.06 -14.47
C LYS A 347 15.38 9.70 -13.00
N PRO A 348 15.35 8.40 -12.63
CA PRO A 348 15.29 8.03 -11.22
C PRO A 348 16.46 8.68 -10.46
N ILE A 349 16.19 9.20 -9.27
CA ILE A 349 17.21 9.94 -8.52
C ILE A 349 18.44 9.11 -8.18
N ARG A 350 18.30 7.78 -8.00
CA ARG A 350 19.42 6.85 -7.82
C ARG A 350 20.37 6.80 -9.02
N GLU A 351 19.91 7.19 -10.20
CA GLU A 351 20.68 7.17 -11.45
C GLU A 351 21.29 8.54 -11.78
N VAL A 352 20.94 9.59 -11.01
CA VAL A 352 21.50 10.94 -11.17
C VAL A 352 22.96 10.93 -10.75
N LYS A 353 23.83 11.53 -11.55
CA LYS A 353 25.29 11.56 -11.35
C LYS A 353 25.82 13.00 -11.29
N ALA A 354 26.98 13.16 -10.68
CA ALA A 354 27.70 14.43 -10.72
C ALA A 354 27.96 14.83 -12.19
N GLY A 355 27.69 16.07 -12.50
CA GLY A 355 27.74 16.60 -13.87
C GLY A 355 26.42 16.53 -14.65
N ASP A 356 25.44 15.72 -14.22
CA ASP A 356 24.07 15.78 -14.76
C ASP A 356 23.50 17.19 -14.55
N ARG A 357 22.65 17.65 -15.46
CA ARG A 357 21.93 18.92 -15.31
C ARG A 357 20.47 18.65 -15.01
N VAL A 358 19.98 19.15 -13.89
CA VAL A 358 18.62 18.96 -13.41
C VAL A 358 17.86 20.28 -13.34
N HIS A 359 16.54 20.20 -13.43
CA HIS A 359 15.69 21.34 -13.11
C HIS A 359 15.73 21.59 -11.60
N ALA A 360 16.23 22.73 -11.19
CA ALA A 360 16.32 23.14 -9.80
C ALA A 360 15.67 24.51 -9.62
N LEU A 361 15.02 24.72 -8.49
CA LEU A 361 14.47 26.02 -8.13
C LEU A 361 15.60 26.99 -7.76
N ASP A 362 15.74 28.06 -8.53
CA ASP A 362 16.51 29.22 -8.10
C ASP A 362 15.66 30.05 -7.13
N ILE A 363 15.98 29.94 -5.85
CA ILE A 363 15.19 30.54 -4.78
C ILE A 363 15.25 32.07 -4.82
N GLY A 364 16.38 32.65 -5.22
CA GLY A 364 16.54 34.09 -5.35
C GLY A 364 15.71 34.66 -6.49
N ALA A 365 15.73 33.97 -7.63
CA ALA A 365 14.99 34.36 -8.84
C ALA A 365 13.54 33.83 -8.85
N ARG A 366 13.16 32.95 -7.94
CA ARG A 366 11.86 32.24 -7.88
C ARG A 366 11.47 31.60 -9.20
N ARG A 367 12.41 30.97 -9.89
CA ARG A 367 12.19 30.28 -11.16
C ARG A 367 12.95 28.96 -11.20
N ILE A 368 12.46 28.03 -12.00
CA ILE A 368 13.14 26.76 -12.25
C ILE A 368 14.21 26.98 -13.32
N GLU A 369 15.44 26.59 -13.01
CA GLU A 369 16.59 26.68 -13.92
C GLU A 369 17.33 25.35 -14.01
N ALA A 370 18.04 25.14 -15.13
CA ALA A 370 18.92 23.99 -15.29
C ALA A 370 20.22 24.20 -14.51
N LYS A 371 20.41 23.46 -13.40
CA LYS A 371 21.63 23.52 -12.57
C LYS A 371 22.43 22.23 -12.68
N PRO A 372 23.76 22.29 -12.65
CA PRO A 372 24.57 21.07 -12.57
C PRO A 372 24.46 20.41 -11.20
N VAL A 373 24.50 19.09 -11.20
CA VAL A 373 24.63 18.28 -9.97
C VAL A 373 26.11 18.22 -9.60
N GLU A 374 26.49 18.74 -8.44
CA GLU A 374 27.89 18.75 -8.00
C GLU A 374 28.35 17.41 -7.43
N GLY A 375 27.45 16.67 -6.80
CA GLY A 375 27.79 15.40 -6.21
C GLY A 375 26.57 14.51 -6.00
N CYS A 376 26.78 13.22 -6.17
CA CYS A 376 25.84 12.16 -5.83
C CYS A 376 26.63 11.08 -5.11
N GLY A 377 26.05 10.52 -4.07
CA GLY A 377 26.70 9.43 -3.37
C GLY A 377 25.83 8.83 -2.28
N PRO A 378 26.17 7.62 -1.84
CA PRO A 378 25.46 7.02 -0.73
C PRO A 378 25.59 7.92 0.49
N THR A 379 24.53 7.96 1.28
CA THR A 379 24.57 8.60 2.59
C THR A 379 25.48 7.81 3.53
N ARG A 380 25.84 8.35 4.68
CA ARG A 380 26.63 7.63 5.71
C ARG A 380 25.95 6.36 6.27
N ARG A 381 24.67 6.13 5.91
CA ARG A 381 23.91 4.90 6.18
C ARG A 381 23.83 4.12 4.87
N GLU A 382 24.01 2.83 4.93
CA GLU A 382 24.28 1.93 3.78
C GLU A 382 23.22 1.92 2.65
N ASP A 383 22.05 2.57 2.84
CA ASP A 383 20.90 2.49 1.93
C ASP A 383 20.38 3.87 1.49
N GLY A 384 21.20 4.87 1.33
CA GLY A 384 20.73 6.20 0.92
C GLY A 384 21.65 6.93 -0.04
N PHE A 385 21.07 7.82 -0.84
CA PHE A 385 21.78 8.69 -1.78
C PHE A 385 21.67 10.16 -1.37
N ARG A 386 22.75 10.89 -1.52
CA ARG A 386 22.76 12.34 -1.36
C ARG A 386 23.00 12.99 -2.71
N VAL A 387 22.11 13.88 -3.12
CA VAL A 387 22.29 14.76 -4.27
C VAL A 387 22.59 16.17 -3.77
N THR A 388 23.73 16.73 -4.11
CA THR A 388 24.13 18.09 -3.76
C THR A 388 24.15 18.95 -5.02
N LEU A 389 23.51 20.11 -4.97
CA LEU A 389 23.49 21.11 -6.04
C LEU A 389 24.53 22.21 -5.81
N GLU A 390 24.90 22.94 -6.86
CA GLU A 390 25.91 24.01 -6.86
C GLU A 390 25.67 25.13 -5.84
N ASN A 391 24.42 25.29 -5.38
CA ASN A 391 24.06 26.24 -4.33
C ASN A 391 24.21 25.67 -2.88
N GLY A 392 24.84 24.51 -2.75
CA GLY A 392 25.03 23.82 -1.47
C GLY A 392 23.81 23.05 -0.96
N PHE A 393 22.71 23.05 -1.72
CA PHE A 393 21.51 22.29 -1.38
C PHE A 393 21.75 20.79 -1.53
N SER A 394 21.50 20.03 -0.48
CA SER A 394 21.63 18.57 -0.49
C SER A 394 20.34 17.89 -0.08
N VAL A 395 19.92 16.92 -0.87
CA VAL A 395 18.80 16.01 -0.57
C VAL A 395 19.35 14.63 -0.26
N VAL A 396 18.95 14.06 0.86
CA VAL A 396 19.30 12.70 1.26
C VAL A 396 18.12 11.80 1.00
N LEU A 397 18.32 10.74 0.24
CA LEU A 397 17.31 9.81 -0.21
C LEU A 397 17.63 8.42 0.32
N THR A 398 16.63 7.66 0.72
CA THR A 398 16.78 6.27 1.16
C THR A 398 16.27 5.30 0.12
N ALA A 399 17.01 4.21 -0.06
CA ALA A 399 16.57 3.10 -0.89
C ALA A 399 15.44 2.35 -0.22
N ASP A 400 14.32 2.17 -0.94
CA ASP A 400 13.28 1.19 -0.68
C ASP A 400 12.77 0.57 -1.96
#